data_b74ec03c9daec9506c7840076e5c02d9
#
_entry.id   b74ec03c9daec9506c7840076e5c02d9
#
_cell.length_a   1.000
_cell.length_b   1.000
_cell.length_c   1.000
_cell.angle_alpha   90.00
_cell.angle_beta   90.00
_cell.angle_gamma   90.00
#
_symmetry.space_group_name_H-M   'P 1'
#
loop_
_entity.id
_entity.type
_entity.pdbx_description
1 polymer ?
#
loop_
_entity_poly.entity_id
_entity_poly.type
_entity_poly.pdbx_seq_one_letter_code
_entity_poly.pdbx_strand_id
1 'polypeptide(L)'
;MDVVGKFSQMFLALGVFALVFVGALILASLFKGRRGEKVQAGAFVLPALLLLAVGLLYPAVLTILKSFVIDGPGGVGLQNYLDIFTRTENLLVLRNTALWVVLVPLVSTAVGLLYAILVDRARIEAFAKALVFLPMAISMVGASIIWKFVYEFRPNVRPQIGVLNAILKALGLDTQNFLLNGPANTFFLIVVMIWIQAGFAMTVLSAAIKGIPDDIIEAAKLDGVGGFKLFRFVTLPSIRPAVVVVVTTIGIGTLKVFDIVRTMTGGQFDTSVVANEFYNAIFRYNRDGLGSAFAVLLFVLVVPIVVYNIVQMRKDA
;
A
#
# COMPACT_ATOMS: atom_id res chain seq x y z
N MET A 1 4.18 33.66 -10.46
CA MET A 1 4.27 32.37 -11.18
C MET A 1 3.29 32.40 -12.32
N ASP A 2 3.75 32.32 -13.54
CA ASP A 2 2.91 32.45 -14.74
C ASP A 2 2.09 31.18 -14.95
N VAL A 3 0.86 31.20 -14.41
CA VAL A 3 -0.10 30.09 -14.51
C VAL A 3 -0.49 29.86 -15.98
N VAL A 4 -0.62 30.96 -16.76
CA VAL A 4 -0.99 30.91 -18.18
C VAL A 4 0.11 30.21 -18.99
N GLY A 5 1.39 30.50 -18.69
CA GLY A 5 2.53 29.84 -19.34
C GLY A 5 2.57 28.32 -19.08
N LYS A 6 2.21 27.87 -17.89
CA LYS A 6 2.13 26.42 -17.58
C LYS A 6 0.99 25.72 -18.31
N PHE A 7 -0.18 26.35 -18.41
CA PHE A 7 -1.30 25.81 -19.19
C PHE A 7 -0.96 25.75 -20.67
N SER A 8 -0.34 26.78 -21.24
CA SER A 8 0.07 26.75 -22.65
C SER A 8 1.10 25.64 -22.95
N GLN A 9 2.08 25.43 -22.07
CA GLN A 9 3.03 24.33 -22.18
C GLN A 9 2.35 22.94 -22.10
N MET A 10 1.38 22.79 -21.21
CA MET A 10 0.59 21.54 -21.08
C MET A 10 -0.19 21.24 -22.36
N PHE A 11 -0.91 22.25 -22.90
CA PHE A 11 -1.67 22.06 -24.14
C PHE A 11 -0.77 21.83 -25.34
N LEU A 12 0.38 22.49 -25.39
CA LEU A 12 1.38 22.25 -26.44
C LEU A 12 1.93 20.81 -26.38
N ALA A 13 2.26 20.32 -25.18
CA ALA A 13 2.73 18.95 -24.99
C ALA A 13 1.66 17.92 -25.40
N LEU A 14 0.38 18.13 -25.01
CA LEU A 14 -0.72 17.28 -25.42
C LEU A 14 -0.96 17.33 -26.93
N GLY A 15 -0.88 18.52 -27.54
CA GLY A 15 -1.01 18.69 -28.99
C GLY A 15 0.11 17.99 -29.77
N VAL A 16 1.36 18.13 -29.34
CA VAL A 16 2.50 17.43 -29.93
C VAL A 16 2.36 15.92 -29.79
N PHE A 17 1.96 15.43 -28.59
CA PHE A 17 1.71 14.01 -28.37
C PHE A 17 0.63 13.47 -29.33
N ALA A 18 -0.51 14.18 -29.41
CA ALA A 18 -1.62 13.79 -30.30
C ALA A 18 -1.18 13.76 -31.79
N LEU A 19 -0.42 14.78 -32.22
CA LEU A 19 0.11 14.85 -33.59
C LEU A 19 1.06 13.69 -33.90
N VAL A 20 1.98 13.40 -33.01
CA VAL A 20 2.93 12.28 -33.16
C VAL A 20 2.18 10.94 -33.19
N PHE A 21 1.21 10.76 -32.30
CA PHE A 21 0.41 9.54 -32.23
C PHE A 21 -0.44 9.32 -33.48
N VAL A 22 -1.20 10.33 -33.89
CA VAL A 22 -2.02 10.27 -35.12
C VAL A 22 -1.16 10.13 -36.36
N GLY A 23 -0.03 10.85 -36.44
CA GLY A 23 0.94 10.72 -37.53
C GLY A 23 1.52 9.31 -37.64
N ALA A 24 1.88 8.69 -36.51
CA ALA A 24 2.37 7.32 -36.49
C ALA A 24 1.30 6.30 -36.96
N LEU A 25 0.03 6.49 -36.57
CA LEU A 25 -1.06 5.65 -37.02
C LEU A 25 -1.35 5.80 -38.52
N ILE A 26 -1.34 7.03 -39.03
CA ILE A 26 -1.52 7.31 -40.47
C ILE A 26 -0.38 6.66 -41.25
N LEU A 27 0.87 6.84 -40.84
CA LEU A 27 2.02 6.21 -41.49
C LEU A 27 1.92 4.67 -41.45
N ALA A 28 1.54 4.10 -40.30
CA ALA A 28 1.35 2.66 -40.17
C ALA A 28 0.22 2.12 -41.06
N SER A 29 -0.84 2.91 -41.31
CA SER A 29 -1.97 2.53 -42.17
C SER A 29 -1.59 2.40 -43.64
N LEU A 30 -0.47 2.99 -44.07
CA LEU A 30 0.06 2.85 -45.43
C LEU A 30 0.59 1.44 -45.73
N PHE A 31 0.93 0.67 -44.72
CA PHE A 31 1.36 -0.72 -44.84
C PHE A 31 0.15 -1.65 -44.89
N LYS A 32 0.05 -2.47 -45.95
CA LYS A 32 -1.08 -3.39 -46.19
C LYS A 32 -0.66 -4.86 -45.99
N GLY A 33 -1.63 -5.73 -45.73
CA GLY A 33 -1.44 -7.17 -45.53
C GLY A 33 -0.89 -7.55 -44.16
N ARG A 34 -0.53 -8.81 -43.97
CA ARG A 34 -0.11 -9.41 -42.68
C ARG A 34 1.07 -8.71 -41.99
N ARG A 35 1.93 -8.03 -42.77
CA ARG A 35 3.01 -7.17 -42.24
C ARG A 35 2.46 -5.81 -41.79
N GLY A 36 1.46 -5.28 -42.50
CA GLY A 36 0.78 -4.03 -42.13
C GLY A 36 0.06 -4.15 -40.79
N GLU A 37 -0.61 -5.24 -40.52
CA GLU A 37 -1.27 -5.49 -39.22
C GLU A 37 -0.28 -5.44 -38.04
N LYS A 38 0.92 -6.04 -38.21
CA LYS A 38 1.97 -5.99 -37.18
C LYS A 38 2.53 -4.59 -36.97
N VAL A 39 2.72 -3.83 -38.06
CA VAL A 39 3.20 -2.44 -38.02
C VAL A 39 2.16 -1.55 -37.35
N GLN A 40 0.89 -1.72 -37.69
CA GLN A 40 -0.23 -0.98 -37.08
C GLN A 40 -0.36 -1.29 -35.58
N ALA A 41 -0.31 -2.57 -35.19
CA ALA A 41 -0.31 -2.98 -33.78
C ALA A 41 0.87 -2.39 -33.02
N GLY A 42 2.07 -2.42 -33.62
CA GLY A 42 3.28 -1.80 -33.05
C GLY A 42 3.13 -0.29 -32.90
N ALA A 43 2.65 0.42 -33.91
CA ALA A 43 2.43 1.86 -33.88
C ALA A 43 1.38 2.28 -32.83
N PHE A 44 0.37 1.43 -32.58
CA PHE A 44 -0.64 1.69 -31.56
C PHE A 44 -0.09 1.54 -30.13
N VAL A 45 0.78 0.55 -29.90
CA VAL A 45 1.36 0.26 -28.57
C VAL A 45 2.62 1.11 -28.29
N LEU A 46 3.36 1.50 -29.31
CA LEU A 46 4.63 2.20 -29.21
C LEU A 46 4.59 3.48 -28.35
N PRO A 47 3.60 4.39 -28.48
CA PRO A 47 3.55 5.60 -27.65
C PRO A 47 3.43 5.28 -26.15
N ALA A 48 2.62 4.28 -25.79
CA ALA A 48 2.50 3.83 -24.42
C ALA A 48 3.81 3.24 -23.89
N LEU A 49 4.49 2.42 -24.70
CA LEU A 49 5.80 1.86 -24.35
C LEU A 49 6.87 2.94 -24.20
N LEU A 50 6.88 3.95 -25.07
CA LEU A 50 7.82 5.08 -24.97
C LEU A 50 7.57 5.91 -23.71
N LEU A 51 6.31 6.19 -23.37
CA LEU A 51 5.97 6.89 -22.14
C LEU A 51 6.40 6.09 -20.90
N LEU A 52 6.20 4.78 -20.91
CA LEU A 52 6.68 3.91 -19.83
C LEU A 52 8.21 3.87 -19.77
N ALA A 53 8.88 3.80 -20.92
CA ALA A 53 10.34 3.79 -20.95
C ALA A 53 10.96 5.09 -20.43
N VAL A 54 10.45 6.24 -20.89
CA VAL A 54 10.96 7.56 -20.49
C VAL A 54 10.47 7.99 -19.12
N GLY A 55 9.19 7.75 -18.81
CA GLY A 55 8.58 8.21 -17.55
C GLY A 55 8.83 7.28 -16.36
N LEU A 56 9.14 6.01 -16.58
CA LEU A 56 9.29 5.02 -15.52
C LEU A 56 10.65 4.32 -15.55
N LEU A 57 11.06 3.72 -16.68
CA LEU A 57 12.29 2.94 -16.73
C LEU A 57 13.53 3.85 -16.63
N TYR A 58 13.57 4.97 -17.34
CA TYR A 58 14.68 5.90 -17.28
C TYR A 58 14.92 6.47 -15.86
N PRO A 59 13.91 7.03 -15.14
CA PRO A 59 14.09 7.44 -13.76
C PRO A 59 14.45 6.28 -12.81
N ALA A 60 13.94 5.08 -13.04
CA ALA A 60 14.30 3.92 -12.23
C ALA A 60 15.78 3.55 -12.38
N VAL A 61 16.30 3.53 -13.63
CA VAL A 61 17.72 3.30 -13.90
C VAL A 61 18.58 4.38 -13.25
N LEU A 62 18.19 5.66 -13.38
CA LEU A 62 18.90 6.76 -12.73
C LEU A 62 18.92 6.62 -11.20
N THR A 63 17.81 6.20 -10.59
CA THR A 63 17.73 5.95 -9.15
C THR A 63 18.67 4.82 -8.75
N ILE A 64 18.72 3.73 -9.53
CA ILE A 64 19.66 2.63 -9.26
C ILE A 64 21.11 3.12 -9.36
N LEU A 65 21.46 3.89 -10.39
CA LEU A 65 22.82 4.43 -10.53
C LEU A 65 23.17 5.40 -9.39
N LYS A 66 22.26 6.31 -9.03
CA LYS A 66 22.43 7.26 -7.93
C LYS A 66 22.58 6.57 -6.57
N SER A 67 21.99 5.41 -6.36
CA SER A 67 22.10 4.68 -5.10
C SER A 67 23.53 4.25 -4.74
N PHE A 68 24.41 4.17 -5.74
CA PHE A 68 25.83 3.89 -5.56
C PHE A 68 26.69 5.16 -5.45
N VAL A 69 26.12 6.35 -5.63
CA VAL A 69 26.84 7.62 -5.47
C VAL A 69 26.84 7.97 -3.98
N ILE A 70 28.03 8.14 -3.40
CA ILE A 70 28.19 8.50 -2.00
C ILE A 70 27.99 10.01 -1.88
N ASP A 71 27.10 10.43 -0.98
CA ASP A 71 26.78 11.85 -0.79
C ASP A 71 28.02 12.62 -0.26
N GLY A 72 28.34 13.76 -0.89
CA GLY A 72 29.52 14.56 -0.60
C GLY A 72 30.73 14.15 -1.45
N PRO A 73 31.99 14.29 -0.97
CA PRO A 73 33.20 14.02 -1.76
C PRO A 73 33.54 12.53 -1.92
N GLY A 74 32.61 11.62 -1.64
CA GLY A 74 32.87 10.18 -1.45
C GLY A 74 32.93 9.30 -2.70
N GLY A 75 32.59 9.79 -3.92
CA GLY A 75 32.67 8.98 -5.14
C GLY A 75 31.55 7.95 -5.32
N VAL A 76 31.90 6.76 -5.83
CA VAL A 76 30.94 5.67 -6.10
C VAL A 76 31.28 4.44 -5.25
N GLY A 77 30.30 3.83 -4.61
CA GLY A 77 30.50 2.66 -3.75
C GLY A 77 29.24 2.15 -3.10
N LEU A 78 29.38 1.21 -2.14
CA LEU A 78 28.28 0.58 -1.43
C LEU A 78 27.98 1.25 -0.08
N GLN A 79 28.58 2.40 0.23
CA GLN A 79 28.48 3.03 1.55
C GLN A 79 27.02 3.34 1.95
N ASN A 80 26.18 3.77 1.00
CA ASN A 80 24.76 4.04 1.27
C ASN A 80 24.02 2.78 1.76
N TYR A 81 24.33 1.63 1.16
CA TYR A 81 23.76 0.34 1.61
C TYR A 81 24.32 -0.10 2.94
N LEU A 82 25.62 0.06 3.16
CA LEU A 82 26.23 -0.23 4.49
C LEU A 82 25.58 0.64 5.57
N ASP A 83 25.39 1.94 5.32
CA ASP A 83 24.71 2.85 6.23
C ASP A 83 23.27 2.39 6.55
N ILE A 84 22.54 1.88 5.57
CA ILE A 84 21.16 1.36 5.79
C ILE A 84 21.17 0.17 6.75
N PHE A 85 22.15 -0.74 6.64
CA PHE A 85 22.15 -1.99 7.40
C PHE A 85 23.01 -1.94 8.68
N THR A 86 23.76 -0.86 8.94
CA THR A 86 24.65 -0.77 10.10
C THR A 86 24.30 0.35 11.08
N ARG A 87 23.74 1.46 10.60
CA ARG A 87 23.38 2.57 11.48
C ARG A 87 22.11 2.25 12.26
N THR A 88 22.17 2.43 13.58
CA THR A 88 21.05 2.13 14.49
C THR A 88 19.75 2.81 14.08
N GLU A 89 19.81 4.06 13.63
CA GLU A 89 18.65 4.83 13.15
C GLU A 89 17.96 4.13 11.97
N ASN A 90 18.75 3.66 10.99
CA ASN A 90 18.23 2.96 9.81
C ASN A 90 17.73 1.54 10.14
N LEU A 91 18.38 0.86 11.09
CA LEU A 91 17.89 -0.44 11.57
C LEU A 91 16.51 -0.34 12.24
N LEU A 92 16.24 0.76 12.97
CA LEU A 92 14.89 1.05 13.49
C LEU A 92 13.87 1.22 12.38
N VAL A 93 14.24 1.93 11.32
CA VAL A 93 13.39 2.12 10.11
C VAL A 93 13.08 0.78 9.44
N LEU A 94 14.07 -0.09 9.27
CA LEU A 94 13.89 -1.44 8.72
C LEU A 94 12.98 -2.29 9.61
N ARG A 95 13.22 -2.29 10.93
CA ARG A 95 12.38 -2.99 11.91
C ARG A 95 10.92 -2.53 11.82
N ASN A 96 10.69 -1.23 11.81
CA ASN A 96 9.35 -0.68 11.71
C ASN A 96 8.69 -1.11 10.40
N THR A 97 9.38 -0.98 9.27
CA THR A 97 8.85 -1.41 7.97
C THR A 97 8.49 -2.90 7.99
N ALA A 98 9.33 -3.76 8.57
CA ALA A 98 9.03 -5.18 8.74
C ALA A 98 7.77 -5.41 9.60
N LEU A 99 7.63 -4.67 10.73
CA LEU A 99 6.41 -4.74 11.56
C LEU A 99 5.16 -4.36 10.77
N TRP A 100 5.22 -3.28 10.00
CA TRP A 100 4.11 -2.85 9.16
C TRP A 100 3.76 -3.91 8.12
N VAL A 101 4.74 -4.45 7.39
CA VAL A 101 4.54 -5.41 6.30
C VAL A 101 4.02 -6.76 6.79
N VAL A 102 4.30 -7.12 8.04
CA VAL A 102 3.78 -8.35 8.65
C VAL A 102 2.41 -8.11 9.29
N LEU A 103 2.29 -7.10 10.15
CA LEU A 103 1.09 -6.93 10.96
C LEU A 103 -0.10 -6.42 10.16
N VAL A 104 0.10 -5.43 9.28
CA VAL A 104 -1.03 -4.84 8.54
C VAL A 104 -1.73 -5.88 7.67
N PRO A 105 -1.05 -6.62 6.78
CA PRO A 105 -1.72 -7.60 5.94
C PRO A 105 -2.40 -8.72 6.74
N LEU A 106 -1.71 -9.26 7.74
CA LEU A 106 -2.23 -10.37 8.53
C LEU A 106 -3.44 -9.96 9.37
N VAL A 107 -3.32 -8.85 10.10
CA VAL A 107 -4.40 -8.40 11.00
C VAL A 107 -5.58 -7.87 10.20
N SER A 108 -5.36 -7.07 9.13
CA SER A 108 -6.46 -6.61 8.26
C SER A 108 -7.21 -7.77 7.61
N THR A 109 -6.49 -8.79 7.15
CA THR A 109 -7.09 -9.99 6.56
C THR A 109 -7.89 -10.76 7.60
N ALA A 110 -7.35 -10.96 8.80
CA ALA A 110 -8.04 -11.64 9.89
C ALA A 110 -9.31 -10.88 10.32
N VAL A 111 -9.21 -9.57 10.50
CA VAL A 111 -10.36 -8.72 10.85
C VAL A 111 -11.39 -8.72 9.73
N GLY A 112 -10.98 -8.55 8.47
CA GLY A 112 -11.88 -8.59 7.32
C GLY A 112 -12.58 -9.95 7.16
N LEU A 113 -11.86 -11.06 7.36
CA LEU A 113 -12.42 -12.40 7.35
C LEU A 113 -13.45 -12.61 8.48
N LEU A 114 -13.11 -12.15 9.67
CA LEU A 114 -14.03 -12.21 10.82
C LEU A 114 -15.33 -11.45 10.52
N TYR A 115 -15.22 -10.22 9.99
CA TYR A 115 -16.38 -9.44 9.56
C TYR A 115 -17.18 -10.14 8.45
N ALA A 116 -16.52 -10.69 7.43
CA ALA A 116 -17.18 -11.41 6.36
C ALA A 116 -18.03 -12.56 6.90
N ILE A 117 -17.49 -13.37 7.83
CA ILE A 117 -18.19 -14.52 8.42
C ILE A 117 -19.36 -14.08 9.31
N LEU A 118 -19.17 -13.03 10.14
CA LEU A 118 -20.18 -12.60 11.10
C LEU A 118 -21.34 -11.83 10.45
N VAL A 119 -21.06 -11.09 9.38
CA VAL A 119 -22.02 -10.18 8.75
C VAL A 119 -22.74 -10.83 7.58
N ASP A 120 -22.12 -11.80 6.90
CA ASP A 120 -22.77 -12.52 5.82
C ASP A 120 -24.04 -13.24 6.32
N ARG A 121 -25.15 -13.01 5.62
CA ARG A 121 -26.50 -13.52 5.96
C ARG A 121 -27.17 -12.82 7.16
N ALA A 122 -26.58 -11.75 7.73
CA ALA A 122 -27.27 -10.94 8.72
C ALA A 122 -28.34 -10.06 8.07
N ARG A 123 -29.42 -9.75 8.80
CA ARG A 123 -30.48 -8.85 8.30
C ARG A 123 -29.98 -7.45 7.92
N ILE A 124 -28.88 -7.01 8.53
CA ILE A 124 -28.25 -5.71 8.33
C ILE A 124 -26.95 -5.80 7.50
N GLU A 125 -26.76 -6.88 6.74
CA GLU A 125 -25.51 -7.17 6.01
C GLU A 125 -25.03 -5.97 5.18
N ALA A 126 -25.91 -5.40 4.34
CA ALA A 126 -25.54 -4.28 3.47
C ALA A 126 -25.06 -3.05 4.25
N PHE A 127 -25.77 -2.70 5.34
CA PHE A 127 -25.41 -1.57 6.18
C PHE A 127 -24.11 -1.80 6.95
N ALA A 128 -23.94 -2.98 7.56
CA ALA A 128 -22.74 -3.33 8.29
C ALA A 128 -21.50 -3.37 7.37
N LYS A 129 -21.63 -3.92 6.17
CA LYS A 129 -20.57 -3.90 5.16
C LYS A 129 -20.23 -2.48 4.72
N ALA A 130 -21.23 -1.62 4.51
CA ALA A 130 -21.01 -0.22 4.14
C ALA A 130 -20.21 0.52 5.23
N LEU A 131 -20.50 0.32 6.52
CA LEU A 131 -19.76 0.94 7.62
C LEU A 131 -18.28 0.51 7.67
N VAL A 132 -18.00 -0.77 7.45
CA VAL A 132 -16.62 -1.29 7.47
C VAL A 132 -15.86 -0.92 6.18
N PHE A 133 -16.57 -0.71 5.09
CA PHE A 133 -15.99 -0.27 3.81
C PHE A 133 -15.74 1.24 3.75
N LEU A 134 -16.51 2.04 4.48
CA LEU A 134 -16.44 3.51 4.46
C LEU A 134 -15.02 4.09 4.65
N PRO A 135 -14.19 3.58 5.60
CA PRO A 135 -12.82 4.07 5.77
C PRO A 135 -11.96 4.02 4.53
N MET A 136 -12.16 3.03 3.67
CA MET A 136 -11.40 2.86 2.42
C MET A 136 -11.67 3.99 1.41
N ALA A 137 -12.82 4.66 1.49
CA ALA A 137 -13.17 5.79 0.65
C ALA A 137 -12.46 7.10 1.06
N ILE A 138 -11.83 7.12 2.24
CA ILE A 138 -11.13 8.29 2.77
C ILE A 138 -9.66 8.22 2.31
N SER A 139 -9.06 9.39 1.95
CA SER A 139 -7.63 9.42 1.67
C SER A 139 -6.80 9.04 2.90
N MET A 140 -5.65 8.41 2.71
CA MET A 140 -4.76 8.04 3.84
C MET A 140 -4.35 9.24 4.69
N VAL A 141 -4.14 10.42 4.08
CA VAL A 141 -3.87 11.67 4.79
C VAL A 141 -5.09 12.10 5.61
N GLY A 142 -6.29 12.07 5.03
CA GLY A 142 -7.53 12.39 5.73
C GLY A 142 -7.79 11.46 6.92
N ALA A 143 -7.63 10.15 6.73
CA ALA A 143 -7.70 9.16 7.78
C ALA A 143 -6.69 9.43 8.91
N SER A 144 -5.46 9.77 8.55
CA SER A 144 -4.41 10.12 9.51
C SER A 144 -4.78 11.35 10.36
N ILE A 145 -5.38 12.36 9.75
CA ILE A 145 -5.86 13.56 10.48
C ILE A 145 -6.99 13.19 11.45
N ILE A 146 -7.95 12.38 11.02
CA ILE A 146 -9.04 11.88 11.89
C ILE A 146 -8.44 11.16 13.11
N TRP A 147 -7.51 10.24 12.87
CA TRP A 147 -6.90 9.46 13.95
C TRP A 147 -5.97 10.29 14.85
N LYS A 148 -5.37 11.39 14.36
CA LYS A 148 -4.68 12.34 15.24
C LYS A 148 -5.62 12.92 16.28
N PHE A 149 -6.85 13.27 15.91
CA PHE A 149 -7.86 13.71 16.87
C PHE A 149 -8.34 12.60 17.78
N VAL A 150 -8.46 11.35 17.29
CA VAL A 150 -8.81 10.19 18.12
C VAL A 150 -7.75 9.95 19.19
N TYR A 151 -6.46 10.09 18.83
CA TYR A 151 -5.30 9.88 19.71
C TYR A 151 -4.86 11.15 20.47
N GLU A 152 -5.53 12.29 20.28
CA GLU A 152 -5.13 13.54 20.91
C GLU A 152 -4.95 13.40 22.41
N PHE A 153 -3.83 13.90 22.90
CA PHE A 153 -3.49 13.92 24.32
C PHE A 153 -3.43 15.38 24.79
N ARG A 154 -4.08 15.68 25.88
CA ARG A 154 -3.97 16.97 26.56
C ARG A 154 -3.55 16.80 28.00
N PRO A 155 -2.65 17.64 28.53
CA PRO A 155 -2.34 17.65 29.96
C PRO A 155 -3.61 17.81 30.81
N ASN A 156 -3.59 17.26 32.04
CA ASN A 156 -4.76 17.20 32.92
C ASN A 156 -5.40 18.57 33.26
N VAL A 157 -4.70 19.66 33.03
CA VAL A 157 -5.19 21.04 33.19
C VAL A 157 -6.19 21.49 32.09
N ARG A 158 -6.37 20.68 31.03
CA ARG A 158 -7.27 20.97 29.94
C ARG A 158 -8.26 19.82 29.72
N PRO A 159 -9.52 20.11 29.26
CA PRO A 159 -10.44 19.04 28.86
C PRO A 159 -9.85 18.15 27.80
N GLN A 160 -9.97 16.82 27.94
CA GLN A 160 -9.59 15.87 26.91
C GLN A 160 -10.56 15.95 25.74
N ILE A 161 -10.02 16.09 24.53
CA ILE A 161 -10.80 16.07 23.29
C ILE A 161 -10.54 14.80 22.48
N GLY A 162 -9.44 14.09 22.75
CA GLY A 162 -9.13 12.84 22.10
C GLY A 162 -10.09 11.74 22.56
N VAL A 163 -10.72 11.07 21.61
CA VAL A 163 -11.76 10.06 21.90
C VAL A 163 -11.23 8.96 22.82
N LEU A 164 -10.04 8.41 22.55
CA LEU A 164 -9.47 7.34 23.37
C LEU A 164 -9.11 7.83 24.77
N ASN A 165 -8.54 9.01 24.90
CA ASN A 165 -8.20 9.58 26.20
C ASN A 165 -9.45 9.95 27.00
N ALA A 166 -10.54 10.37 26.32
CA ALA A 166 -11.82 10.59 26.99
C ALA A 166 -12.40 9.28 27.54
N ILE A 167 -12.30 8.18 26.78
CA ILE A 167 -12.71 6.84 27.23
C ILE A 167 -11.86 6.36 28.41
N LEU A 168 -10.52 6.46 28.31
CA LEU A 168 -9.63 6.09 29.41
C LEU A 168 -9.98 6.83 30.70
N LYS A 169 -10.17 8.15 30.60
CA LYS A 169 -10.57 8.97 31.74
C LYS A 169 -11.93 8.58 32.33
N ALA A 170 -12.91 8.26 31.47
CA ALA A 170 -14.23 7.78 31.92
C ALA A 170 -14.17 6.44 32.67
N LEU A 171 -13.18 5.61 32.31
CA LEU A 171 -12.90 4.32 32.98
C LEU A 171 -12.00 4.47 34.23
N GLY A 172 -11.61 5.70 34.61
CA GLY A 172 -10.71 5.95 35.73
C GLY A 172 -9.24 5.57 35.45
N LEU A 173 -8.87 5.43 34.20
CA LEU A 173 -7.51 5.11 33.76
C LEU A 173 -6.73 6.39 33.41
N ASP A 174 -5.40 6.32 33.50
CA ASP A 174 -4.52 7.41 33.11
C ASP A 174 -4.55 7.68 31.60
N THR A 175 -4.55 8.96 31.24
CA THR A 175 -4.45 9.38 29.84
C THR A 175 -3.08 9.09 29.28
N GLN A 176 -3.02 8.70 28.00
CA GLN A 176 -1.83 8.22 27.33
C GLN A 176 -1.46 9.10 26.13
N ASN A 177 -0.17 9.31 25.94
CA ASN A 177 0.34 9.93 24.71
C ASN A 177 0.66 8.84 23.68
N PHE A 178 -0.34 8.50 22.87
CA PHE A 178 -0.27 7.38 21.92
C PHE A 178 0.78 7.55 20.83
N LEU A 179 1.11 8.79 20.44
CA LEU A 179 1.97 9.07 19.29
C LEU A 179 3.43 9.33 19.65
N LEU A 180 3.71 9.75 20.90
CA LEU A 180 5.05 10.13 21.31
C LEU A 180 5.80 9.04 22.07
N ASN A 181 5.09 8.08 22.64
CA ASN A 181 5.69 7.05 23.49
C ASN A 181 6.09 5.81 22.66
N GLY A 182 7.38 5.73 22.30
CA GLY A 182 7.93 4.54 21.66
C GLY A 182 8.11 3.37 22.66
N PRO A 183 8.12 2.11 22.20
CA PRO A 183 7.87 1.65 20.82
C PRO A 183 6.38 1.45 20.49
N ALA A 184 5.46 1.71 21.43
CA ALA A 184 4.02 1.47 21.27
C ALA A 184 3.38 2.36 20.17
N ASN A 185 3.92 3.56 19.94
CA ASN A 185 3.44 4.51 18.95
C ASN A 185 3.35 3.91 17.52
N THR A 186 4.31 3.10 17.12
CA THR A 186 4.27 2.42 15.80
C THR A 186 3.03 1.53 15.65
N PHE A 187 2.61 0.84 16.71
CA PHE A 187 1.41 0.00 16.67
C PHE A 187 0.13 0.84 16.53
N PHE A 188 0.06 2.01 17.16
CA PHE A 188 -1.07 2.92 17.00
C PHE A 188 -1.18 3.46 15.57
N LEU A 189 -0.06 3.70 14.89
CA LEU A 189 -0.05 4.05 13.47
C LEU A 189 -0.51 2.86 12.60
N ILE A 190 -0.06 1.63 12.91
CA ILE A 190 -0.45 0.40 12.23
C ILE A 190 -1.97 0.18 12.31
N VAL A 191 -2.59 0.45 13.47
CA VAL A 191 -4.05 0.35 13.66
C VAL A 191 -4.82 1.20 12.64
N VAL A 192 -4.33 2.39 12.31
CA VAL A 192 -4.96 3.26 11.30
C VAL A 192 -5.03 2.57 9.93
N MET A 193 -3.92 1.96 9.51
CA MET A 193 -3.86 1.25 8.23
C MET A 193 -4.73 -0.01 8.24
N ILE A 194 -4.75 -0.75 9.36
CA ILE A 194 -5.62 -1.91 9.53
C ILE A 194 -7.09 -1.51 9.39
N TRP A 195 -7.50 -0.41 10.03
CA TRP A 195 -8.85 0.12 9.95
C TRP A 195 -9.26 0.47 8.51
N ILE A 196 -8.34 1.04 7.71
CA ILE A 196 -8.59 1.34 6.29
C ILE A 196 -8.69 0.04 5.48
N GLN A 197 -7.78 -0.91 5.71
CA GLN A 197 -7.62 -2.10 4.87
C GLN A 197 -8.60 -3.24 5.21
N ALA A 198 -9.17 -3.24 6.41
CA ALA A 198 -10.12 -4.26 6.84
C ALA A 198 -11.37 -4.33 5.94
N GLY A 199 -11.83 -3.16 5.43
CA GLY A 199 -12.96 -3.09 4.49
C GLY A 199 -12.68 -3.77 3.15
N PHE A 200 -11.49 -3.58 2.60
CA PHE A 200 -11.05 -4.26 1.38
C PHE A 200 -10.99 -5.79 1.61
N ALA A 201 -10.32 -6.21 2.68
CA ALA A 201 -10.22 -7.62 3.03
C ALA A 201 -11.60 -8.27 3.21
N MET A 202 -12.49 -7.62 3.95
CA MET A 202 -13.87 -8.08 4.15
C MET A 202 -14.60 -8.27 2.82
N THR A 203 -14.54 -7.29 1.92
CA THR A 203 -15.28 -7.31 0.66
C THR A 203 -14.84 -8.46 -0.24
N VAL A 204 -13.53 -8.63 -0.42
CA VAL A 204 -12.97 -9.69 -1.26
C VAL A 204 -13.25 -11.07 -0.66
N LEU A 205 -13.06 -11.23 0.66
CA LEU A 205 -13.26 -12.51 1.33
C LEU A 205 -14.73 -12.88 1.45
N SER A 206 -15.64 -11.91 1.66
CA SER A 206 -17.09 -12.15 1.62
C SER A 206 -17.54 -12.65 0.24
N ALA A 207 -17.04 -12.03 -0.84
CA ALA A 207 -17.33 -12.49 -2.20
C ALA A 207 -16.82 -13.93 -2.43
N ALA A 208 -15.60 -14.23 -1.96
CA ALA A 208 -15.01 -15.57 -2.08
C ALA A 208 -15.81 -16.62 -1.29
N ILE A 209 -16.27 -16.30 -0.07
CA ILE A 209 -17.10 -17.20 0.73
C ILE A 209 -18.44 -17.48 0.04
N LYS A 210 -19.10 -16.44 -0.50
CA LYS A 210 -20.36 -16.58 -1.26
C LYS A 210 -20.18 -17.31 -2.58
N GLY A 211 -18.98 -17.37 -3.12
CA GLY A 211 -18.65 -18.12 -4.33
C GLY A 211 -18.44 -19.62 -4.11
N ILE A 212 -18.47 -20.11 -2.87
CA ILE A 212 -18.41 -21.56 -2.60
C ILE A 212 -19.75 -22.19 -2.99
N PRO A 213 -19.76 -23.21 -3.85
CA PRO A 213 -21.00 -23.92 -4.23
C PRO A 213 -21.74 -24.44 -3.01
N ASP A 214 -23.07 -24.27 -2.98
CA ASP A 214 -23.88 -24.73 -1.86
C ASP A 214 -23.81 -26.24 -1.64
N ASP A 215 -23.67 -27.02 -2.73
CA ASP A 215 -23.52 -28.48 -2.69
C ASP A 215 -22.33 -28.92 -1.81
N ILE A 216 -21.22 -28.18 -1.81
CA ILE A 216 -20.05 -28.46 -0.96
C ILE A 216 -20.40 -28.24 0.52
N ILE A 217 -21.13 -27.18 0.80
CA ILE A 217 -21.53 -26.81 2.16
C ILE A 217 -22.57 -27.81 2.69
N GLU A 218 -23.53 -28.23 1.83
CA GLU A 218 -24.56 -29.22 2.19
C GLU A 218 -23.98 -30.59 2.41
N ALA A 219 -23.10 -31.06 1.53
CA ALA A 219 -22.40 -32.34 1.71
C ALA A 219 -21.64 -32.40 3.04
N ALA A 220 -20.88 -31.33 3.36
CA ALA A 220 -20.17 -31.26 4.63
C ALA A 220 -21.11 -31.30 5.85
N LYS A 221 -22.29 -30.67 5.75
CA LYS A 221 -23.30 -30.72 6.83
C LYS A 221 -23.91 -32.11 6.97
N LEU A 222 -24.14 -32.82 5.87
CA LEU A 222 -24.64 -34.21 5.89
C LEU A 222 -23.62 -35.15 6.56
N ASP A 223 -22.31 -34.88 6.39
CA ASP A 223 -21.22 -35.56 7.09
C ASP A 223 -21.09 -35.15 8.57
N GLY A 224 -22.01 -34.34 9.10
CA GLY A 224 -22.00 -33.87 10.49
C GLY A 224 -21.00 -32.76 10.79
N VAL A 225 -20.41 -32.13 9.75
CA VAL A 225 -19.44 -31.04 9.91
C VAL A 225 -20.21 -29.69 10.01
N GLY A 226 -20.12 -29.04 11.18
CA GLY A 226 -20.79 -27.74 11.40
C GLY A 226 -19.91 -26.76 12.18
N GLY A 227 -20.37 -25.50 12.28
CA GLY A 227 -19.72 -24.45 13.05
C GLY A 227 -18.25 -24.22 12.67
N PHE A 228 -17.36 -24.20 13.67
CA PHE A 228 -15.93 -23.97 13.47
C PHE A 228 -15.25 -25.05 12.62
N LYS A 229 -15.72 -26.30 12.66
CA LYS A 229 -15.18 -27.37 11.82
C LYS A 229 -15.45 -27.09 10.34
N LEU A 230 -16.66 -26.66 9.98
CA LEU A 230 -17.02 -26.26 8.63
C LEU A 230 -16.12 -25.11 8.13
N PHE A 231 -15.92 -24.10 8.96
CA PHE A 231 -15.01 -23.00 8.63
C PHE A 231 -13.57 -23.51 8.39
N ARG A 232 -13.03 -24.29 9.33
CA ARG A 232 -11.61 -24.69 9.31
C ARG A 232 -11.28 -25.67 8.18
N PHE A 233 -12.18 -26.61 7.88
CA PHE A 233 -11.92 -27.72 6.96
C PHE A 233 -12.55 -27.56 5.57
N VAL A 234 -13.56 -26.70 5.42
CA VAL A 234 -14.25 -26.45 4.15
C VAL A 234 -14.08 -24.99 3.68
N THR A 235 -14.58 -24.02 4.45
CA THR A 235 -14.61 -22.63 4.03
C THR A 235 -13.20 -22.07 3.83
N LEU A 236 -12.33 -22.14 4.83
CA LEU A 236 -10.98 -21.57 4.78
C LEU A 236 -10.09 -22.18 3.68
N PRO A 237 -10.07 -23.50 3.47
CA PRO A 237 -9.36 -24.09 2.32
C PRO A 237 -9.93 -23.63 0.97
N SER A 238 -11.24 -23.54 0.83
CA SER A 238 -11.91 -23.12 -0.42
C SER A 238 -11.58 -21.68 -0.81
N ILE A 239 -11.47 -20.77 0.16
CA ILE A 239 -11.15 -19.35 -0.09
C ILE A 239 -9.65 -19.04 0.00
N ARG A 240 -8.78 -20.04 0.19
CA ARG A 240 -7.33 -19.84 0.32
C ARG A 240 -6.72 -18.98 -0.79
N PRO A 241 -7.07 -19.17 -2.09
CA PRO A 241 -6.57 -18.29 -3.15
C PRO A 241 -6.92 -16.82 -2.91
N ALA A 242 -8.15 -16.52 -2.50
CA ALA A 242 -8.59 -15.16 -2.19
C ALA A 242 -7.84 -14.57 -0.98
N VAL A 243 -7.60 -15.38 0.06
CA VAL A 243 -6.80 -14.95 1.24
C VAL A 243 -5.38 -14.56 0.81
N VAL A 244 -4.74 -15.35 -0.05
CA VAL A 244 -3.39 -15.05 -0.56
C VAL A 244 -3.40 -13.74 -1.35
N VAL A 245 -4.37 -13.54 -2.23
CA VAL A 245 -4.52 -12.29 -3.01
C VAL A 245 -4.69 -11.09 -2.08
N VAL A 246 -5.54 -11.17 -1.06
CA VAL A 246 -5.77 -10.09 -0.10
C VAL A 246 -4.49 -9.76 0.67
N VAL A 247 -3.84 -10.77 1.27
CA VAL A 247 -2.61 -10.58 2.04
C VAL A 247 -1.51 -9.95 1.19
N THR A 248 -1.31 -10.45 -0.03
CA THR A 248 -0.25 -9.93 -0.91
C THR A 248 -0.56 -8.52 -1.41
N THR A 249 -1.81 -8.21 -1.75
CA THR A 249 -2.24 -6.88 -2.21
C THR A 249 -2.04 -5.85 -1.09
N ILE A 250 -2.50 -6.13 0.12
CA ILE A 250 -2.29 -5.27 1.29
C ILE A 250 -0.79 -5.15 1.60
N GLY A 251 -0.04 -6.24 1.53
CA GLY A 251 1.41 -6.26 1.77
C GLY A 251 2.19 -5.35 0.82
N ILE A 252 1.90 -5.41 -0.48
CA ILE A 252 2.51 -4.52 -1.48
C ILE A 252 2.17 -3.05 -1.19
N GLY A 253 0.91 -2.75 -0.84
CA GLY A 253 0.48 -1.42 -0.44
C GLY A 253 1.20 -0.92 0.82
N THR A 254 1.38 -1.80 1.80
CA THR A 254 1.99 -1.49 3.09
C THR A 254 3.49 -1.22 2.97
N LEU A 255 4.21 -1.90 2.07
CA LEU A 255 5.64 -1.59 1.81
C LEU A 255 5.87 -0.12 1.40
N LYS A 256 4.88 0.49 0.77
CA LYS A 256 4.93 1.89 0.31
C LYS A 256 4.23 2.84 1.28
N VAL A 257 3.97 2.43 2.52
CA VAL A 257 3.31 3.28 3.50
C VAL A 257 4.16 4.51 3.79
N PHE A 258 3.61 5.67 3.51
CA PHE A 258 4.23 6.98 3.67
C PHE A 258 3.27 7.96 4.37
N ASP A 259 2.06 8.10 3.83
CA ASP A 259 1.12 9.14 4.21
C ASP A 259 0.76 9.13 5.70
N ILE A 260 0.52 7.95 6.28
CA ILE A 260 0.15 7.80 7.71
C ILE A 260 1.31 8.25 8.59
N VAL A 261 2.52 7.72 8.35
CA VAL A 261 3.71 8.05 9.13
C VAL A 261 4.04 9.52 8.96
N ARG A 262 4.03 10.03 7.73
CA ARG A 262 4.33 11.42 7.41
C ARG A 262 3.37 12.40 8.05
N THR A 263 2.07 12.12 7.98
CA THR A 263 1.03 13.02 8.51
C THR A 263 0.95 12.99 10.02
N MET A 264 1.08 11.81 10.64
CA MET A 264 0.85 11.66 12.09
C MET A 264 2.05 12.06 12.93
N THR A 265 3.25 11.62 12.57
CA THR A 265 4.48 11.83 13.36
C THR A 265 5.62 12.49 12.59
N GLY A 266 5.53 12.53 11.25
CA GLY A 266 6.65 12.96 10.41
C GLY A 266 7.82 11.96 10.41
N GLY A 267 7.63 10.75 10.96
CA GLY A 267 8.67 9.77 11.21
C GLY A 267 9.48 10.00 12.48
N GLN A 268 9.09 11.01 13.29
CA GLN A 268 9.73 11.26 14.61
C GLN A 268 9.33 10.20 15.63
N PHE A 269 9.98 10.22 16.79
CA PHE A 269 9.71 9.29 17.90
C PHE A 269 9.85 7.82 17.51
N ASP A 270 10.88 7.52 16.70
CA ASP A 270 11.21 6.18 16.21
C ASP A 270 10.11 5.48 15.40
N THR A 271 9.21 6.26 14.76
CA THR A 271 8.11 5.72 13.95
C THR A 271 8.41 5.65 12.46
N SER A 272 9.57 6.11 12.01
CA SER A 272 9.90 6.19 10.59
C SER A 272 9.94 4.81 9.93
N VAL A 273 9.62 4.81 8.64
CA VAL A 273 9.62 3.64 7.74
C VAL A 273 10.45 3.96 6.51
N VAL A 274 10.85 2.94 5.74
CA VAL A 274 11.74 3.09 4.58
C VAL A 274 11.22 4.14 3.58
N ALA A 275 9.92 4.16 3.28
CA ALA A 275 9.36 5.16 2.37
C ALA A 275 9.44 6.60 2.91
N ASN A 276 9.35 6.80 4.24
CA ASN A 276 9.51 8.10 4.85
C ASN A 276 10.98 8.53 4.89
N GLU A 277 11.92 7.60 5.13
CA GLU A 277 13.36 7.91 5.10
C GLU A 277 13.87 8.18 3.69
N PHE A 278 13.37 7.48 2.68
CA PHE A 278 13.58 7.85 1.27
C PHE A 278 13.25 9.33 1.04
N TYR A 279 12.06 9.75 1.46
CA TYR A 279 11.62 11.15 1.33
C TYR A 279 12.52 12.11 2.13
N ASN A 280 12.81 11.80 3.38
CA ASN A 280 13.65 12.63 4.24
C ASN A 280 15.06 12.78 3.67
N ALA A 281 15.67 11.69 3.21
CA ALA A 281 17.02 11.71 2.64
C ALA A 281 17.11 12.67 1.44
N ILE A 282 16.18 12.58 0.50
CA ILE A 282 16.21 13.43 -0.72
C ILE A 282 15.79 14.87 -0.40
N PHE A 283 14.62 15.07 0.21
CA PHE A 283 13.98 16.39 0.27
C PHE A 283 14.29 17.21 1.53
N ARG A 284 14.79 16.58 2.60
CA ARG A 284 15.15 17.28 3.84
C ARG A 284 16.65 17.35 4.08
N TYR A 285 17.38 16.29 3.75
CA TYR A 285 18.79 16.17 4.07
C TYR A 285 19.69 16.35 2.83
N ASN A 286 19.11 16.48 1.62
CA ASN A 286 19.85 16.56 0.34
C ASN A 286 20.88 15.42 0.17
N ARG A 287 20.50 14.21 0.60
CA ARG A 287 21.29 12.97 0.48
C ARG A 287 20.70 12.09 -0.61
N ASP A 288 20.94 12.49 -1.86
CA ASP A 288 20.36 11.82 -3.04
C ASP A 288 20.79 10.35 -3.14
N GLY A 289 22.05 10.05 -2.82
CA GLY A 289 22.58 8.70 -2.87
C GLY A 289 21.90 7.76 -1.85
N LEU A 290 21.84 8.19 -0.60
CA LEU A 290 21.16 7.42 0.46
C LEU A 290 19.66 7.26 0.19
N GLY A 291 18.99 8.33 -0.23
CA GLY A 291 17.58 8.27 -0.59
C GLY A 291 17.34 7.29 -1.75
N SER A 292 18.18 7.36 -2.80
CA SER A 292 18.10 6.41 -3.92
C SER A 292 18.33 4.96 -3.47
N ALA A 293 19.22 4.71 -2.51
CA ALA A 293 19.44 3.37 -1.95
C ALA A 293 18.21 2.86 -1.18
N PHE A 294 17.51 3.71 -0.43
CA PHE A 294 16.22 3.36 0.20
C PHE A 294 15.14 3.04 -0.85
N ALA A 295 15.07 3.79 -1.95
CA ALA A 295 14.13 3.52 -3.03
C ALA A 295 14.40 2.16 -3.71
N VAL A 296 15.68 1.85 -3.98
CA VAL A 296 16.09 0.54 -4.52
C VAL A 296 15.77 -0.58 -3.55
N LEU A 297 15.99 -0.39 -2.25
CA LEU A 297 15.63 -1.36 -1.23
C LEU A 297 14.11 -1.66 -1.24
N LEU A 298 13.26 -0.63 -1.31
CA LEU A 298 11.81 -0.81 -1.43
C LEU A 298 11.45 -1.62 -2.68
N PHE A 299 12.07 -1.30 -3.81
CA PHE A 299 11.85 -2.03 -5.05
C PHE A 299 12.23 -3.51 -4.92
N VAL A 300 13.40 -3.80 -4.34
CA VAL A 300 13.87 -5.18 -4.10
C VAL A 300 12.93 -5.93 -3.16
N LEU A 301 12.38 -5.28 -2.15
CA LEU A 301 11.42 -5.90 -1.22
C LEU A 301 10.05 -6.19 -1.86
N VAL A 302 9.61 -5.38 -2.84
CA VAL A 302 8.34 -5.59 -3.54
C VAL A 302 8.42 -6.76 -4.54
N VAL A 303 9.54 -6.90 -5.24
CA VAL A 303 9.70 -7.91 -6.32
C VAL A 303 9.36 -9.33 -5.88
N PRO A 304 9.86 -9.88 -4.77
CA PRO A 304 9.53 -11.23 -4.32
C PRO A 304 8.03 -11.44 -4.09
N ILE A 305 7.35 -10.44 -3.53
CA ILE A 305 5.90 -10.52 -3.25
C ILE A 305 5.11 -10.55 -4.55
N VAL A 306 5.48 -9.70 -5.52
CA VAL A 306 4.86 -9.67 -6.86
C VAL A 306 5.09 -10.99 -7.60
N VAL A 307 6.33 -11.50 -7.59
CA VAL A 307 6.66 -12.78 -8.22
C VAL A 307 5.86 -13.93 -7.59
N TYR A 308 5.79 -13.98 -6.26
CA TYR A 308 4.98 -14.97 -5.54
C TYR A 308 3.51 -14.91 -5.96
N ASN A 309 2.93 -13.70 -6.03
CA ASN A 309 1.55 -13.50 -6.45
C ASN A 309 1.30 -14.00 -7.88
N ILE A 310 2.17 -13.65 -8.83
CA ILE A 310 2.06 -14.10 -10.23
C ILE A 310 2.15 -15.64 -10.32
N VAL A 311 3.08 -16.26 -9.58
CA VAL A 311 3.22 -17.71 -9.58
C VAL A 311 1.98 -18.40 -9.00
N GLN A 312 1.42 -17.83 -7.93
CA GLN A 312 0.21 -18.38 -7.31
C GLN A 312 -0.99 -18.28 -8.26
N MET A 313 -1.22 -17.12 -8.88
CA MET A 313 -2.30 -16.93 -9.85
C MET A 313 -2.23 -17.90 -11.03
N ARG A 314 -1.02 -18.26 -11.47
CA ARG A 314 -0.83 -19.25 -12.56
C ARG A 314 -1.11 -20.70 -12.15
N LYS A 315 -1.07 -21.02 -10.86
CA LYS A 315 -1.39 -22.36 -10.36
C LYS A 315 -2.90 -22.57 -10.17
N ASP A 316 -3.62 -21.49 -9.99
CA ASP A 316 -5.05 -21.49 -9.72
C ASP A 316 -5.88 -21.26 -11.02
N ALA A 317 -5.21 -20.95 -12.17
CA ALA A 317 -5.77 -20.83 -13.52
C ALA A 317 -5.59 -22.13 -14.32
#